data_7e5fbb0370c9573b1a6deddb8d1642f9
#
_entry.id   7e5fbb0370c9573b1a6deddb8d1642f9
#
_cell.length_a   1.000
_cell.length_b   1.000
_cell.length_c   1.000
_cell.angle_alpha   90.00
_cell.angle_beta   90.00
_cell.angle_gamma   90.00
#
_symmetry.space_group_name_H-M   'P 1'
#
loop_
_entity.id
_entity.type
_entity.pdbx_description
1 polymer ?
#
loop_
_entity_poly.entity_id
_entity_poly.type
_entity_poly.pdbx_seq_one_letter_code
_entity_poly.pdbx_strand_id
1 'polypeptide(L)'
;PAPHCAPEPFVGSFMAFKNLRQFMSHLEAKGALKRVTAPVSPVLEMTEIQTRLLAEQGPAVLFENVVDGAGQRYAHPVLVNLFGTVERVAWGMGQTPETLRELGKTLAFLRQPQPPGGWREALDMLPLLKTAMAMKPKTVSSAPCQEVVWQGADIDLAKLPIQTCWPGEPAPLITWPLVVTRDPA
;
A
#
# COMPACT_ATOMS: atom_id res chain seq x y z
N PRO A 1 38.51 6.08 0.91
CA PRO A 1 37.35 5.24 1.04
C PRO A 1 36.85 5.33 2.49
N ALA A 2 35.69 5.94 2.69
CA ALA A 2 35.06 6.00 4.00
C ALA A 2 34.69 4.59 4.46
N PRO A 3 34.83 4.24 5.73
CA PRO A 3 34.42 2.95 6.23
C PRO A 3 32.90 2.82 6.03
N HIS A 4 32.47 1.85 5.22
CA HIS A 4 31.08 1.46 5.12
C HIS A 4 30.69 0.83 6.46
N CYS A 5 30.13 1.65 7.35
CA CYS A 5 29.49 1.16 8.55
C CYS A 5 28.29 0.29 8.11
N ALA A 6 28.25 -0.98 8.53
CA ALA A 6 27.10 -1.82 8.34
C ALA A 6 25.86 -1.10 8.93
N PRO A 7 24.70 -1.11 8.26
CA PRO A 7 23.52 -0.47 8.79
C PRO A 7 23.17 -1.10 10.13
N GLU A 8 22.83 -0.26 11.13
CA GLU A 8 22.37 -0.76 12.41
C GLU A 8 21.19 -1.72 12.23
N PRO A 9 21.11 -2.81 13.01
CA PRO A 9 20.05 -3.80 12.81
C PRO A 9 18.69 -3.13 13.00
N PHE A 10 17.89 -3.17 11.96
CA PHE A 10 16.52 -2.68 11.96
C PHE A 10 15.68 -3.52 12.96
N VAL A 11 15.41 -2.99 14.13
CA VAL A 11 14.60 -3.60 15.20
C VAL A 11 13.15 -3.10 15.07
N GLY A 12 12.53 -3.23 13.90
CA GLY A 12 11.13 -2.88 13.67
C GLY A 12 10.28 -4.11 13.38
N SER A 13 9.12 -4.21 14.00
CA SER A 13 8.11 -5.18 13.61
C SER A 13 7.64 -4.81 12.18
N PHE A 14 7.93 -5.63 11.19
CA PHE A 14 7.57 -5.41 9.78
C PHE A 14 6.06 -5.38 9.52
N MET A 15 5.21 -5.67 10.51
CA MET A 15 3.77 -5.72 10.36
C MET A 15 3.07 -4.98 11.50
N ALA A 16 2.91 -3.67 11.35
CA ALA A 16 2.11 -2.89 12.29
C ALA A 16 0.62 -3.28 12.23
N PHE A 17 0.14 -3.70 11.04
CA PHE A 17 -1.28 -3.98 10.79
C PHE A 17 -1.47 -5.31 10.06
N LYS A 18 -2.46 -6.10 10.47
CA LYS A 18 -2.79 -7.38 9.84
C LYS A 18 -3.47 -7.22 8.47
N ASN A 19 -4.15 -6.11 8.27
CA ASN A 19 -4.90 -5.82 7.04
C ASN A 19 -5.19 -4.31 6.92
N LEU A 20 -5.69 -3.92 5.75
CA LEU A 20 -6.06 -2.52 5.45
C LEU A 20 -7.08 -1.95 6.44
N ARG A 21 -8.04 -2.73 6.92
CA ARG A 21 -9.09 -2.24 7.85
C ARG A 21 -8.49 -1.80 9.19
N GLN A 22 -7.50 -2.54 9.71
CA GLN A 22 -6.80 -2.13 10.92
C GLN A 22 -5.99 -0.85 10.72
N PHE A 23 -5.36 -0.70 9.56
CA PHE A 23 -4.65 0.54 9.23
C PHE A 23 -5.61 1.72 9.11
N MET A 24 -6.75 1.54 8.43
CA MET A 24 -7.79 2.58 8.36
C MET A 24 -8.28 3.00 9.75
N SER A 25 -8.57 2.04 10.65
CA SER A 25 -8.98 2.35 12.02
C SER A 25 -7.90 3.12 12.79
N HIS A 26 -6.63 2.79 12.58
CA HIS A 26 -5.52 3.55 13.15
C HIS A 26 -5.49 4.99 12.62
N LEU A 27 -5.66 5.18 11.31
CA LEU A 27 -5.69 6.51 10.71
C LEU A 27 -6.90 7.32 11.19
N GLU A 28 -8.05 6.69 11.38
CA GLU A 28 -9.25 7.34 11.96
C GLU A 28 -8.97 7.81 13.39
N ALA A 29 -8.39 6.96 14.23
CA ALA A 29 -8.03 7.31 15.61
C ALA A 29 -7.01 8.47 15.68
N LYS A 30 -6.17 8.62 14.66
CA LYS A 30 -5.21 9.73 14.50
C LYS A 30 -5.81 10.98 13.85
N GLY A 31 -7.08 10.94 13.41
CA GLY A 31 -7.68 12.02 12.63
C GLY A 31 -7.12 12.16 11.21
N ALA A 32 -6.35 11.16 10.75
CA ALA A 32 -5.68 11.14 9.45
C ALA A 32 -6.50 10.44 8.34
N LEU A 33 -7.73 10.00 8.64
CA LEU A 33 -8.70 9.50 7.70
C LEU A 33 -10.06 10.15 7.94
N LYS A 34 -10.72 10.55 6.86
CA LYS A 34 -12.10 11.08 6.86
C LYS A 34 -13.01 10.21 6.03
N ARG A 35 -14.27 10.03 6.48
CA ARG A 35 -15.32 9.37 5.71
C ARG A 35 -16.21 10.41 5.07
N VAL A 36 -16.54 10.21 3.80
CA VAL A 36 -17.42 11.08 3.02
C VAL A 36 -18.61 10.25 2.54
N THR A 37 -19.81 10.66 2.98
CA THR A 37 -21.09 10.01 2.63
C THR A 37 -21.84 10.76 1.53
N ALA A 38 -21.41 11.97 1.18
CA ALA A 38 -21.92 12.68 0.02
C ALA A 38 -21.67 11.88 -1.27
N PRO A 39 -22.57 11.91 -2.25
CA PRO A 39 -22.35 11.29 -3.55
C PRO A 39 -21.12 11.88 -4.22
N VAL A 40 -20.24 11.00 -4.75
CA VAL A 40 -19.02 11.41 -5.46
C VAL A 40 -18.82 10.51 -6.67
N SER A 41 -18.45 11.12 -7.80
CA SER A 41 -18.17 10.40 -9.05
C SER A 41 -16.74 9.87 -9.10
N PRO A 42 -16.50 8.63 -9.59
CA PRO A 42 -15.16 8.15 -9.86
C PRO A 42 -14.55 8.78 -11.13
N VAL A 43 -15.35 9.50 -11.92
CA VAL A 43 -14.89 10.18 -13.14
C VAL A 43 -14.44 11.59 -12.79
N LEU A 44 -13.14 11.82 -12.78
CA LEU A 44 -12.42 13.08 -12.55
C LEU A 44 -12.61 13.70 -11.13
N GLU A 45 -13.80 13.65 -10.55
CA GLU A 45 -14.11 14.34 -9.28
C GLU A 45 -13.28 13.84 -8.11
N MET A 46 -13.18 12.52 -7.93
CA MET A 46 -12.34 11.94 -6.87
C MET A 46 -10.87 12.30 -7.04
N THR A 47 -10.38 12.33 -8.28
CA THR A 47 -8.99 12.69 -8.57
C THR A 47 -8.71 14.14 -8.26
N GLU A 48 -9.64 15.05 -8.59
CA GLU A 48 -9.51 16.48 -8.25
C GLU A 48 -9.49 16.69 -6.73
N ILE A 49 -10.38 16.02 -6.00
CA ILE A 49 -10.37 16.06 -4.53
C ILE A 49 -9.04 15.53 -3.98
N GLN A 50 -8.57 14.39 -4.49
CA GLN A 50 -7.30 13.79 -4.07
C GLN A 50 -6.11 14.71 -4.36
N THR A 51 -6.09 15.37 -5.50
CA THR A 51 -5.00 16.29 -5.90
C THR A 51 -4.91 17.46 -4.92
N ARG A 52 -6.04 18.05 -4.54
CA ARG A 52 -6.09 19.11 -3.54
C ARG A 52 -5.65 18.63 -2.16
N LEU A 53 -6.16 17.48 -1.72
CA LEU A 53 -5.77 16.88 -0.45
C LEU A 53 -4.26 16.60 -0.39
N LEU A 54 -3.69 16.13 -1.49
CA LEU A 54 -2.25 15.86 -1.57
C LEU A 54 -1.43 17.15 -1.46
N ALA A 55 -1.84 18.21 -2.15
CA ALA A 55 -1.17 19.52 -2.11
C ALA A 55 -1.19 20.15 -0.70
N GLU A 56 -2.28 19.93 0.04
CA GLU A 56 -2.49 20.46 1.40
C GLU A 56 -1.99 19.52 2.50
N GLN A 57 -1.34 18.39 2.14
CA GLN A 57 -0.99 17.30 3.07
C GLN A 57 -2.19 16.81 3.90
N GLY A 58 -3.38 16.89 3.31
CA GLY A 58 -4.65 16.54 3.93
C GLY A 58 -4.79 15.04 4.22
N PRO A 59 -5.88 14.64 4.90
CA PRO A 59 -6.10 13.27 5.34
C PRO A 59 -6.33 12.31 4.16
N ALA A 60 -6.25 11.01 4.43
CA ALA A 60 -6.87 9.99 3.59
C ALA A 60 -8.39 10.15 3.60
N VAL A 61 -9.06 9.80 2.50
CA VAL A 61 -10.52 9.91 2.41
C VAL A 61 -11.10 8.59 1.92
N LEU A 62 -12.11 8.10 2.65
CA LEU A 62 -12.96 6.99 2.24
C LEU A 62 -14.28 7.55 1.72
N PHE A 63 -14.52 7.45 0.43
CA PHE A 63 -15.80 7.76 -0.20
C PHE A 63 -16.74 6.56 -0.07
N GLU A 64 -17.76 6.67 0.77
CA GLU A 64 -18.70 5.58 1.05
C GLU A 64 -19.88 5.55 0.09
N ASN A 65 -20.14 6.64 -0.63
CA ASN A 65 -21.24 6.80 -1.57
C ASN A 65 -20.71 7.19 -2.95
N VAL A 66 -20.15 6.20 -3.64
CA VAL A 66 -19.64 6.38 -5.00
C VAL A 66 -20.78 6.16 -5.99
N VAL A 67 -20.99 7.10 -6.90
CA VAL A 67 -22.08 7.06 -7.89
C VAL A 67 -21.55 7.15 -9.31
N ASP A 68 -22.21 6.44 -10.23
CA ASP A 68 -21.93 6.53 -11.64
C ASP A 68 -22.57 7.78 -12.30
N GLY A 69 -22.39 7.95 -13.60
CA GLY A 69 -22.96 9.08 -14.36
C GLY A 69 -24.49 9.12 -14.41
N ALA A 70 -25.17 8.02 -14.07
CA ALA A 70 -26.61 7.93 -13.94
C ALA A 70 -27.12 8.17 -12.49
N GLY A 71 -26.19 8.37 -11.54
CA GLY A 71 -26.50 8.51 -10.12
C GLY A 71 -26.72 7.19 -9.39
N GLN A 72 -26.42 6.05 -10.03
CA GLN A 72 -26.53 4.74 -9.38
C GLN A 72 -25.30 4.49 -8.50
N ARG A 73 -25.56 4.04 -7.27
CA ARG A 73 -24.50 3.78 -6.28
C ARG A 73 -23.76 2.48 -6.56
N TYR A 74 -22.43 2.53 -6.50
CA TYR A 74 -21.60 1.34 -6.45
C TYR A 74 -21.67 0.64 -5.10
N ALA A 75 -21.51 -0.69 -5.10
CA ALA A 75 -21.48 -1.48 -3.88
C ALA A 75 -20.19 -1.30 -3.06
N HIS A 76 -19.11 -0.81 -3.70
CA HIS A 76 -17.80 -0.71 -3.10
C HIS A 76 -17.42 0.75 -2.83
N PRO A 77 -16.90 1.08 -1.63
CA PRO A 77 -16.32 2.37 -1.35
C PRO A 77 -14.97 2.53 -2.05
N VAL A 78 -14.50 3.78 -2.18
CA VAL A 78 -13.18 4.11 -2.72
C VAL A 78 -12.35 4.85 -1.67
N LEU A 79 -11.14 4.35 -1.43
CA LEU A 79 -10.17 4.96 -0.53
C LEU A 79 -9.10 5.68 -1.35
N VAL A 80 -8.93 6.98 -1.11
CA VAL A 80 -7.94 7.81 -1.81
C VAL A 80 -6.96 8.46 -0.82
N ASN A 81 -5.84 8.94 -1.34
CA ASN A 81 -4.80 9.66 -0.60
C ASN A 81 -4.25 8.89 0.63
N LEU A 82 -4.30 7.55 0.59
CA LEU A 82 -3.89 6.70 1.72
C LEU A 82 -2.44 6.98 2.15
N PHE A 83 -1.53 7.07 1.19
CA PHE A 83 -0.10 7.29 1.39
C PHE A 83 0.34 8.70 0.97
N GLY A 84 -0.54 9.70 1.04
CA GLY A 84 -0.27 11.07 0.63
C GLY A 84 0.68 11.86 1.54
N THR A 85 1.12 11.30 2.67
CA THR A 85 2.15 11.90 3.52
C THR A 85 3.20 10.87 3.93
N VAL A 86 4.44 11.32 4.14
CA VAL A 86 5.54 10.46 4.62
C VAL A 86 5.18 9.78 5.95
N GLU A 87 4.44 10.49 6.79
CA GLU A 87 4.00 10.00 8.09
C GLU A 87 3.06 8.80 7.97
N ARG A 88 2.06 8.87 7.07
CA ARG A 88 1.15 7.75 6.82
C ARG A 88 1.86 6.55 6.19
N VAL A 89 2.83 6.80 5.31
CA VAL A 89 3.70 5.73 4.78
C VAL A 89 4.47 5.07 5.91
N ALA A 90 5.09 5.85 6.79
CA ALA A 90 5.83 5.34 7.93
C ALA A 90 4.94 4.49 8.85
N TRP A 91 3.78 4.99 9.23
CA TRP A 91 2.83 4.25 10.07
C TRP A 91 2.40 2.93 9.41
N GLY A 92 2.11 2.94 8.09
CA GLY A 92 1.76 1.73 7.34
C GLY A 92 2.85 0.66 7.38
N MET A 93 4.10 1.07 7.50
CA MET A 93 5.27 0.21 7.62
C MET A 93 5.67 -0.07 9.08
N GLY A 94 4.90 0.39 10.07
CA GLY A 94 5.24 0.27 11.49
C GLY A 94 6.47 1.07 11.90
N GLN A 95 6.70 2.20 11.22
CA GLN A 95 7.87 3.03 11.36
C GLN A 95 7.52 4.47 11.76
N THR A 96 8.55 5.26 12.03
CA THR A 96 8.48 6.72 12.06
C THR A 96 9.10 7.30 10.77
N PRO A 97 8.80 8.55 10.40
CA PRO A 97 9.42 9.20 9.25
C PRO A 97 10.95 9.14 9.28
N GLU A 98 11.54 9.26 10.46
CA GLU A 98 13.00 9.27 10.66
C GLU A 98 13.62 7.89 10.33
N THR A 99 12.94 6.82 10.70
CA THR A 99 13.44 5.45 10.49
C THR A 99 13.21 4.92 9.08
N LEU A 100 12.37 5.56 8.26
CA LEU A 100 12.16 5.15 6.86
C LEU A 100 13.44 5.16 6.03
N ARG A 101 14.34 6.12 6.28
CA ARG A 101 15.61 6.21 5.56
C ARG A 101 16.53 5.03 5.89
N GLU A 102 16.56 4.61 7.14
CA GLU A 102 17.37 3.46 7.58
C GLU A 102 16.80 2.16 7.02
N LEU A 103 15.46 2.04 6.97
CA LEU A 103 14.82 0.94 6.27
C LEU A 103 15.22 0.89 4.79
N GLY A 104 15.25 2.04 4.10
CA GLY A 104 15.70 2.14 2.72
C GLY A 104 17.14 1.67 2.52
N LYS A 105 18.05 2.04 3.42
CA LYS A 105 19.45 1.56 3.40
C LYS A 105 19.53 0.04 3.59
N THR A 106 18.76 -0.49 4.52
CA THR A 106 18.68 -1.94 4.78
C THR A 106 18.19 -2.70 3.55
N LEU A 107 17.13 -2.23 2.90
CA LEU A 107 16.60 -2.84 1.68
C LEU A 107 17.59 -2.74 0.50
N ALA A 108 18.29 -1.62 0.37
CA ALA A 108 19.33 -1.45 -0.65
C ALA A 108 20.50 -2.44 -0.44
N PHE A 109 20.91 -2.63 0.81
CA PHE A 109 21.95 -3.61 1.16
C PHE A 109 21.49 -5.06 0.86
N LEU A 110 20.24 -5.41 1.21
CA LEU A 110 19.68 -6.75 0.91
C LEU A 110 19.58 -7.05 -0.58
N ARG A 111 19.45 -6.01 -1.42
CA ARG A 111 19.43 -6.18 -2.89
C ARG A 111 20.80 -6.56 -3.46
N GLN A 112 21.87 -6.04 -2.85
CA GLN A 112 23.25 -6.30 -3.27
C GLN A 112 24.13 -6.54 -2.03
N PRO A 113 23.98 -7.69 -1.34
CA PRO A 113 24.71 -7.96 -0.13
C PRO A 113 26.20 -8.08 -0.44
N GLN A 114 27.04 -7.35 0.28
CA GLN A 114 28.48 -7.52 0.21
C GLN A 114 28.90 -8.58 1.21
N PRO A 115 29.88 -9.45 0.85
CA PRO A 115 30.38 -10.42 1.80
C PRO A 115 31.07 -9.71 2.97
N PRO A 116 30.87 -10.18 4.22
CA PRO A 116 31.48 -9.58 5.39
C PRO A 116 33.01 -9.62 5.30
N GLY A 117 33.65 -8.51 5.65
CA GLY A 117 35.11 -8.37 5.66
C GLY A 117 35.80 -9.12 6.83
N GLY A 118 35.03 -9.68 7.76
CA GLY A 118 35.54 -10.40 8.91
C GLY A 118 34.46 -11.03 9.80
N TRP A 119 34.87 -11.83 10.78
CA TRP A 119 33.95 -12.59 11.65
C TRP A 119 33.06 -11.68 12.54
N ARG A 120 33.52 -10.51 12.93
CA ARG A 120 32.74 -9.53 13.70
C ARG A 120 31.60 -8.98 12.87
N GLU A 121 31.90 -8.57 11.67
CA GLU A 121 30.91 -8.05 10.71
C GLU A 121 29.88 -9.14 10.32
N ALA A 122 30.32 -10.40 10.22
CA ALA A 122 29.43 -11.54 10.02
C ALA A 122 28.44 -11.74 11.20
N LEU A 123 28.88 -11.52 12.44
CA LEU A 123 28.01 -11.60 13.63
C LEU A 123 26.99 -10.43 13.63
N ASP A 124 27.41 -9.23 13.27
CA ASP A 124 26.54 -8.05 13.19
C ASP A 124 25.46 -8.20 12.10
N MET A 125 25.71 -9.03 11.10
CA MET A 125 24.75 -9.34 10.03
C MET A 125 23.70 -10.40 10.42
N LEU A 126 23.86 -11.14 11.51
CA LEU A 126 22.92 -12.21 11.93
C LEU A 126 21.47 -11.73 12.09
N PRO A 127 21.17 -10.58 12.73
CA PRO A 127 19.81 -10.06 12.84
C PRO A 127 19.19 -9.78 11.46
N LEU A 128 19.99 -9.24 10.55
CA LEU A 128 19.56 -8.94 9.18
C LEU A 128 19.24 -10.21 8.40
N LEU A 129 20.07 -11.24 8.50
CA LEU A 129 19.84 -12.55 7.89
C LEU A 129 18.58 -13.22 8.46
N LYS A 130 18.34 -13.11 9.77
CA LYS A 130 17.12 -13.61 10.40
C LYS A 130 15.88 -12.89 9.87
N THR A 131 15.95 -11.58 9.72
CA THR A 131 14.88 -10.77 9.10
C THR A 131 14.63 -11.19 7.66
N ALA A 132 15.68 -11.34 6.85
CA ALA A 132 15.57 -11.78 5.46
C ALA A 132 14.93 -13.19 5.35
N MET A 133 15.30 -14.12 6.24
CA MET A 133 14.67 -15.46 6.28
C MET A 133 13.21 -15.41 6.71
N ALA A 134 12.82 -14.46 7.57
CA ALA A 134 11.43 -14.27 7.98
C ALA A 134 10.54 -13.69 6.85
N MET A 135 11.13 -13.09 5.80
CA MET A 135 10.42 -12.58 4.63
C MET A 135 10.02 -13.68 3.61
N LYS A 136 10.39 -14.93 3.86
CA LYS A 136 10.03 -16.05 2.99
C LYS A 136 8.51 -16.17 2.84
N PRO A 137 7.97 -16.30 1.61
CA PRO A 137 6.55 -16.49 1.40
C PRO A 137 6.08 -17.81 2.02
N LYS A 138 4.87 -17.80 2.58
CA LYS A 138 4.23 -18.99 3.14
C LYS A 138 3.06 -19.40 2.24
N THR A 139 2.98 -20.67 1.91
CA THR A 139 1.80 -21.24 1.24
C THR A 139 0.72 -21.48 2.29
N VAL A 140 -0.50 -21.02 2.00
CA VAL A 140 -1.69 -21.25 2.83
C VAL A 140 -2.71 -22.03 2.02
N SER A 141 -3.49 -22.87 2.68
CA SER A 141 -4.52 -23.70 2.06
C SER A 141 -5.82 -22.94 1.78
N SER A 142 -6.02 -21.81 2.47
CA SER A 142 -7.21 -20.96 2.31
C SER A 142 -6.79 -19.50 2.54
N ALA A 143 -7.34 -18.59 1.74
CA ALA A 143 -7.09 -17.17 1.87
C ALA A 143 -8.38 -16.37 1.61
N PRO A 144 -8.64 -15.28 2.39
CA PRO A 144 -9.82 -14.43 2.20
C PRO A 144 -9.96 -13.85 0.79
N CYS A 145 -8.84 -13.62 0.09
CA CYS A 145 -8.86 -13.12 -1.30
C CYS A 145 -9.38 -14.15 -2.33
N GLN A 146 -9.63 -15.39 -1.92
CA GLN A 146 -10.20 -16.45 -2.75
C GLN A 146 -11.66 -16.75 -2.43
N GLU A 147 -12.29 -16.03 -1.51
CA GLU A 147 -13.69 -16.26 -1.11
C GLU A 147 -14.68 -15.81 -2.17
N VAL A 148 -14.33 -14.81 -2.98
CA VAL A 148 -15.16 -14.31 -4.08
C VAL A 148 -14.43 -14.53 -5.40
N VAL A 149 -15.04 -15.34 -6.26
CA VAL A 149 -14.47 -15.70 -7.57
C VAL A 149 -15.50 -15.38 -8.65
N TRP A 150 -15.10 -14.54 -9.62
CA TRP A 150 -15.89 -14.26 -10.82
C TRP A 150 -15.32 -15.04 -11.98
N GLN A 151 -16.18 -15.77 -12.69
CA GLN A 151 -15.76 -16.61 -13.81
C GLN A 151 -16.70 -16.44 -15.03
N GLY A 152 -16.14 -16.53 -16.22
CA GLY A 152 -16.90 -16.49 -17.45
C GLY A 152 -17.80 -15.24 -17.55
N ALA A 153 -19.11 -15.44 -17.66
CA ALA A 153 -20.08 -14.34 -17.80
C ALA A 153 -20.29 -13.49 -16.54
N ASP A 154 -19.81 -13.95 -15.37
CA ASP A 154 -19.94 -13.19 -14.12
C ASP A 154 -18.89 -12.07 -14.03
N ILE A 155 -17.83 -12.13 -14.85
CA ILE A 155 -16.79 -11.13 -14.89
C ILE A 155 -17.35 -9.83 -15.46
N ASP A 156 -17.48 -8.83 -14.61
CA ASP A 156 -17.98 -7.51 -14.98
C ASP A 156 -17.24 -6.42 -14.19
N LEU A 157 -16.24 -5.81 -14.82
CA LEU A 157 -15.44 -4.75 -14.20
C LEU A 157 -16.24 -3.45 -14.02
N ALA A 158 -17.37 -3.26 -14.72
CA ALA A 158 -18.23 -2.10 -14.51
C ALA A 158 -18.92 -2.08 -13.14
N LYS A 159 -18.95 -3.19 -12.43
CA LYS A 159 -19.41 -3.26 -11.03
C LYS A 159 -18.45 -2.60 -10.04
N LEU A 160 -17.22 -2.33 -10.46
CA LEU A 160 -16.20 -1.70 -9.62
C LEU A 160 -16.15 -0.19 -9.91
N PRO A 161 -16.01 0.66 -8.89
CA PRO A 161 -15.87 2.10 -9.06
C PRO A 161 -14.46 2.48 -9.52
N ILE A 162 -14.06 1.99 -10.69
CA ILE A 162 -12.75 2.25 -11.27
C ILE A 162 -12.68 3.71 -11.72
N GLN A 163 -11.61 4.40 -11.35
CA GLN A 163 -11.47 5.84 -11.59
C GLN A 163 -11.04 6.16 -13.03
N THR A 164 -11.62 7.23 -13.59
CA THR A 164 -11.05 7.98 -14.71
C THR A 164 -10.30 9.16 -14.10
N CYS A 165 -8.97 9.14 -14.17
CA CYS A 165 -8.13 10.09 -13.45
C CYS A 165 -7.89 11.39 -14.21
N TRP A 166 -7.81 11.36 -15.55
CA TRP A 166 -7.52 12.53 -16.37
C TRP A 166 -8.46 12.67 -17.54
N PRO A 167 -8.73 13.91 -18.00
CA PRO A 167 -9.48 14.13 -19.23
C PRO A 167 -8.79 13.48 -20.43
N GLY A 168 -9.56 12.80 -21.27
CA GLY A 168 -9.03 12.15 -22.47
C GLY A 168 -8.41 10.78 -22.26
N GLU A 169 -8.47 10.20 -21.06
CA GLU A 169 -8.10 8.80 -20.87
C GLU A 169 -8.98 7.87 -21.70
N PRO A 170 -8.36 6.87 -22.37
CA PRO A 170 -9.12 5.94 -23.20
C PRO A 170 -10.01 4.98 -22.41
N ALA A 171 -9.72 4.76 -21.12
CA ALA A 171 -10.47 3.87 -20.23
C ALA A 171 -10.18 4.19 -18.77
N PRO A 172 -11.06 3.79 -17.82
CA PRO A 172 -10.80 3.88 -16.40
C PRO A 172 -9.54 3.10 -15.98
N LEU A 173 -8.80 3.61 -15.02
CA LEU A 173 -7.53 3.07 -14.56
C LEU A 173 -7.60 2.57 -13.11
N ILE A 174 -7.25 1.31 -12.90
CA ILE A 174 -7.01 0.78 -11.55
C ILE A 174 -5.60 1.23 -11.14
N THR A 175 -5.52 2.19 -10.22
CA THR A 175 -4.25 2.72 -9.71
C THR A 175 -3.64 1.78 -8.67
N TRP A 176 -2.33 1.54 -8.74
CA TRP A 176 -1.57 0.68 -7.82
C TRP A 176 -2.01 -0.79 -7.77
N PRO A 177 -2.30 -1.43 -8.91
CA PRO A 177 -2.71 -2.82 -8.90
C PRO A 177 -1.50 -3.75 -8.67
N LEU A 178 -1.74 -4.84 -7.93
CA LEU A 178 -0.91 -6.03 -8.02
C LEU A 178 -1.64 -7.02 -8.92
N VAL A 179 -1.25 -7.08 -10.19
CA VAL A 179 -1.83 -8.01 -11.15
C VAL A 179 -1.07 -9.33 -11.11
N VAL A 180 -1.75 -10.38 -10.66
CA VAL A 180 -1.19 -11.73 -10.64
C VAL A 180 -1.78 -12.51 -11.81
N THR A 181 -0.94 -12.91 -12.74
CA THR A 181 -1.33 -13.74 -13.89
C THR A 181 -0.59 -15.07 -13.85
N ARG A 182 -1.16 -16.07 -14.49
CA ARG A 182 -0.55 -17.37 -14.68
C ARG A 182 -0.57 -17.72 -16.15
N ASP A 183 0.54 -18.30 -16.64
CA ASP A 183 0.59 -18.85 -17.98
C ASP A 183 -0.46 -19.98 -18.09
N PRO A 184 -1.28 -20.00 -19.14
CA PRO A 184 -2.28 -21.05 -19.35
C PRO A 184 -1.67 -22.42 -19.76
N ALA A 185 -0.35 -22.51 -20.00
CA ALA A 185 0.33 -23.74 -20.39
C ALA A 185 0.50 -24.73 -19.22
#